data_c3d72dfabcc4185d8fecaf58cc4a3631
#
_entry.id   c3d72dfabcc4185d8fecaf58cc4a3631
#
_cell.length_a   1.000
_cell.length_b   1.000
_cell.length_c   1.000
_cell.angle_alpha   90.00
_cell.angle_beta   90.00
_cell.angle_gamma   90.00
#
_symmetry.space_group_name_H-M   'P 1'
#
loop_
_entity.id
_entity.type
_entity.pdbx_description
1 polymer ?
#
loop_
_entity_poly.entity_id
_entity_poly.type
_entity_poly.pdbx_seq_one_letter_code
_entity_poly.pdbx_strand_id
1 'polypeptide(L)'
;MALTLAPTRNGQRPDTPSRSRKVSPGRIAAWTYLAVVMAVTLFPFYWILRTALSNNYLLSTDPSSPLPVGFTWGAFERALGIASAAEAQAQGGSGASLDIALFLRNSLVYATTQTFLIVLFSALGAYAFARLHWRGRDLVFNILITALMVPTVFTLLPNFVMIKDLGLLNSFAGLILPGGLFQAFTLFFLRQFMLGLSSEIEEAAIIDGAGPLRIFFRIILPMSSAPIATVSLLMFVNAWNDYFWPLLVTSSQDVQPLTLGLGVFKQSSPQAAPDWAGLMAAALIAALPILLIFVAFGKRIVNSIGFNGLK
;
A
#
# COMPACT_ATOMS: atom_id res chain seq x y z
N MET A 1 77.91 -37.77 -19.32
CA MET A 1 76.95 -37.94 -18.26
C MET A 1 75.63 -37.39 -18.79
N ALA A 2 74.78 -38.26 -19.37
CA ALA A 2 73.59 -37.94 -20.12
C ALA A 2 72.37 -38.03 -19.16
N LEU A 3 71.68 -36.98 -18.91
CA LEU A 3 70.42 -36.90 -18.14
C LEU A 3 69.24 -37.14 -19.10
N THR A 4 68.66 -38.33 -18.96
CA THR A 4 67.43 -38.75 -19.67
C THR A 4 66.22 -38.09 -19.07
N LEU A 5 65.54 -37.21 -19.83
CA LEU A 5 64.24 -36.63 -19.47
C LEU A 5 63.14 -37.66 -19.72
N ALA A 6 62.35 -38.00 -18.69
CA ALA A 6 61.20 -38.86 -18.78
C ALA A 6 59.99 -38.10 -19.39
N PRO A 7 59.11 -38.77 -20.18
CA PRO A 7 57.97 -38.07 -20.80
C PRO A 7 56.85 -37.76 -19.80
N THR A 8 56.31 -36.55 -19.87
CA THR A 8 55.15 -36.06 -19.12
C THR A 8 53.91 -36.83 -19.51
N ARG A 9 53.31 -37.47 -18.50
CA ARG A 9 52.07 -38.24 -18.57
C ARG A 9 50.90 -37.27 -18.78
N ASN A 10 50.29 -37.32 -19.98
CA ASN A 10 49.05 -36.59 -20.30
C ASN A 10 47.95 -36.96 -19.31
N GLY A 11 47.58 -36.01 -18.46
CA GLY A 11 46.46 -36.13 -17.55
C GLY A 11 45.14 -35.99 -18.33
N GLN A 12 44.56 -37.13 -18.70
CA GLN A 12 43.16 -37.18 -19.11
C GLN A 12 42.31 -36.76 -17.91
N ARG A 13 41.62 -35.62 -18.02
CA ARG A 13 40.57 -35.24 -17.06
C ARG A 13 39.46 -36.28 -17.17
N PRO A 14 38.99 -36.90 -16.06
CA PRO A 14 37.86 -37.80 -16.11
C PRO A 14 36.62 -36.98 -16.52
N ASP A 15 35.97 -37.41 -17.59
CA ASP A 15 34.66 -36.93 -18.01
C ASP A 15 33.68 -37.11 -16.85
N THR A 16 33.32 -36.03 -16.19
CA THR A 16 32.24 -36.05 -15.20
C THR A 16 30.93 -36.30 -15.95
N PRO A 17 30.22 -37.42 -15.69
CA PRO A 17 28.98 -37.70 -16.36
C PRO A 17 27.99 -36.56 -16.02
N SER A 18 27.45 -35.92 -17.05
CA SER A 18 26.36 -34.98 -16.97
C SER A 18 25.19 -35.68 -16.27
N ARG A 19 25.06 -35.46 -14.94
CA ARG A 19 23.93 -35.93 -14.16
C ARG A 19 22.68 -35.26 -14.73
N SER A 20 21.91 -35.96 -15.54
CA SER A 20 20.55 -35.56 -15.87
C SER A 20 19.80 -35.33 -14.55
N ARG A 21 19.49 -34.07 -14.25
CA ARG A 21 18.81 -33.65 -13.03
C ARG A 21 17.39 -34.18 -13.07
N LYS A 22 17.19 -35.46 -12.65
CA LYS A 22 15.84 -36.00 -12.45
C LYS A 22 15.10 -35.09 -11.49
N VAL A 23 13.99 -34.51 -11.97
CA VAL A 23 13.15 -33.64 -11.15
C VAL A 23 12.58 -34.52 -10.04
N SER A 24 12.92 -34.22 -8.77
CA SER A 24 12.40 -34.97 -7.63
C SER A 24 10.88 -34.79 -7.50
N PRO A 25 10.13 -35.86 -7.11
CA PRO A 25 8.68 -35.74 -6.90
C PRO A 25 8.28 -34.58 -5.96
N GLY A 26 9.07 -34.32 -4.91
CA GLY A 26 8.86 -33.18 -4.01
C GLY A 26 8.98 -31.82 -4.70
N ARG A 27 9.85 -31.70 -5.71
CA ARG A 27 9.98 -30.48 -6.50
C ARG A 27 8.76 -30.26 -7.41
N ILE A 28 8.24 -31.34 -7.99
CA ILE A 28 6.99 -31.28 -8.78
C ILE A 28 5.84 -30.83 -7.87
N ALA A 29 5.66 -31.46 -6.71
CA ALA A 29 4.62 -31.12 -5.75
C ALA A 29 4.73 -29.66 -5.29
N ALA A 30 5.93 -29.15 -5.00
CA ALA A 30 6.15 -27.76 -4.63
C ALA A 30 5.77 -26.78 -5.75
N TRP A 31 6.12 -27.08 -7.00
CA TRP A 31 5.74 -26.24 -8.13
C TRP A 31 4.25 -26.28 -8.42
N THR A 32 3.62 -27.45 -8.30
CA THR A 32 2.15 -27.57 -8.44
C THR A 32 1.43 -26.77 -7.37
N TYR A 33 1.86 -26.91 -6.10
CA TYR A 33 1.29 -26.12 -5.00
C TYR A 33 1.44 -24.62 -5.26
N LEU A 34 2.62 -24.17 -5.67
CA LEU A 34 2.85 -22.75 -5.98
C LEU A 34 1.97 -22.27 -7.14
N ALA A 35 1.83 -23.08 -8.19
CA ALA A 35 0.97 -22.73 -9.34
C ALA A 35 -0.52 -22.62 -8.94
N VAL A 36 -1.00 -23.52 -8.08
CA VAL A 36 -2.38 -23.47 -7.56
C VAL A 36 -2.58 -22.21 -6.71
N VAL A 37 -1.67 -21.93 -5.78
CA VAL A 37 -1.74 -20.73 -4.95
C VAL A 37 -1.73 -19.47 -5.82
N MET A 38 -0.85 -19.41 -6.83
CA MET A 38 -0.82 -18.28 -7.77
C MET A 38 -2.14 -18.14 -8.54
N ALA A 39 -2.69 -19.24 -9.05
CA ALA A 39 -3.94 -19.22 -9.80
C ALA A 39 -5.11 -18.72 -8.93
N VAL A 40 -5.23 -19.22 -7.69
CA VAL A 40 -6.26 -18.78 -6.73
C VAL A 40 -6.08 -17.30 -6.39
N THR A 41 -4.85 -16.84 -6.17
CA THR A 41 -4.55 -15.44 -5.82
C THR A 41 -4.82 -14.50 -6.99
N LEU A 42 -4.54 -14.91 -8.23
CA LEU A 42 -4.73 -14.08 -9.42
C LEU A 42 -6.17 -14.12 -9.95
N PHE A 43 -6.95 -15.12 -9.56
CA PHE A 43 -8.33 -15.28 -10.03
C PHE A 43 -9.23 -14.05 -9.80
N PRO A 44 -9.26 -13.41 -8.61
CA PRO A 44 -10.05 -12.20 -8.41
C PRO A 44 -9.65 -11.05 -9.36
N PHE A 45 -8.36 -10.88 -9.60
CA PHE A 45 -7.86 -9.84 -10.52
C PHE A 45 -8.24 -10.13 -11.97
N TYR A 46 -8.16 -11.39 -12.37
CA TYR A 46 -8.69 -11.83 -13.66
C TYR A 46 -10.18 -11.51 -13.79
N TRP A 47 -10.96 -11.82 -12.75
CA TRP A 47 -12.41 -11.61 -12.75
C TRP A 47 -12.77 -10.12 -12.83
N ILE A 48 -12.07 -9.26 -12.13
CA ILE A 48 -12.21 -7.80 -12.22
C ILE A 48 -11.91 -7.33 -13.65
N LEU A 49 -10.79 -7.77 -14.23
CA LEU A 49 -10.39 -7.40 -15.60
C LEU A 49 -11.41 -7.91 -16.62
N ARG A 50 -11.83 -9.17 -16.51
CA ARG A 50 -12.87 -9.78 -17.36
C ARG A 50 -14.16 -8.95 -17.35
N THR A 51 -14.60 -8.55 -16.14
CA THR A 51 -15.82 -7.77 -15.97
C THR A 51 -15.66 -6.36 -16.51
N ALA A 52 -14.51 -5.71 -16.29
CA ALA A 52 -14.19 -4.39 -16.85
C ALA A 52 -14.14 -4.36 -18.40
N LEU A 53 -13.86 -5.49 -19.04
CA LEU A 53 -13.81 -5.64 -20.49
C LEU A 53 -15.15 -6.13 -21.07
N SER A 54 -16.19 -6.26 -20.26
CA SER A 54 -17.50 -6.73 -20.69
C SER A 54 -18.49 -5.59 -20.89
N ASN A 55 -19.46 -5.78 -21.75
CA ASN A 55 -20.61 -4.90 -21.87
C ASN A 55 -21.52 -5.09 -20.64
N ASN A 56 -21.83 -4.02 -19.92
CA ASN A 56 -22.57 -4.11 -18.67
C ASN A 56 -24.00 -4.63 -18.85
N TYR A 57 -24.63 -4.33 -19.98
CA TYR A 57 -25.96 -4.82 -20.29
C TYR A 57 -25.97 -6.36 -20.48
N LEU A 58 -24.97 -6.89 -21.21
CA LEU A 58 -24.87 -8.32 -21.48
C LEU A 58 -24.36 -9.14 -20.29
N LEU A 59 -23.69 -8.51 -19.32
CA LEU A 59 -23.22 -9.17 -18.10
C LEU A 59 -24.35 -9.86 -17.32
N SER A 60 -25.57 -9.30 -17.37
CA SER A 60 -26.74 -9.89 -16.69
C SER A 60 -27.23 -11.17 -17.36
N THR A 61 -26.94 -11.37 -18.66
CA THR A 61 -27.38 -12.56 -19.42
C THR A 61 -26.47 -13.76 -19.21
N ASP A 62 -25.17 -13.54 -19.01
CA ASP A 62 -24.18 -14.59 -18.72
C ASP A 62 -23.13 -14.11 -17.71
N PRO A 63 -23.51 -14.02 -16.42
CA PRO A 63 -22.62 -13.54 -15.38
C PRO A 63 -21.47 -14.50 -15.07
N SER A 64 -21.63 -15.78 -15.38
CA SER A 64 -20.66 -16.84 -15.03
C SER A 64 -19.64 -17.16 -16.15
N SER A 65 -19.79 -16.57 -17.33
CA SER A 65 -18.83 -16.76 -18.44
C SER A 65 -17.38 -16.51 -18.00
N PRO A 66 -16.46 -17.41 -18.28
CA PRO A 66 -15.05 -17.15 -18.01
C PRO A 66 -14.42 -16.09 -18.92
N LEU A 67 -15.03 -15.79 -20.08
CA LEU A 67 -14.55 -14.79 -21.03
C LEU A 67 -15.37 -13.50 -20.92
N PRO A 68 -14.82 -12.34 -21.37
CA PRO A 68 -15.58 -11.10 -21.45
C PRO A 68 -16.83 -11.26 -22.29
N VAL A 69 -17.99 -10.86 -21.75
CA VAL A 69 -19.27 -10.93 -22.45
C VAL A 69 -19.48 -9.64 -23.22
N GLY A 70 -19.57 -9.74 -24.57
CA GLY A 70 -19.67 -8.55 -25.41
C GLY A 70 -18.45 -7.62 -25.24
N PHE A 71 -17.26 -8.14 -25.56
CA PHE A 71 -15.98 -7.44 -25.34
C PHE A 71 -16.04 -5.97 -25.79
N THR A 72 -15.69 -5.06 -24.88
CA THR A 72 -15.68 -3.61 -25.13
C THR A 72 -14.72 -2.89 -24.18
N TRP A 73 -14.18 -1.75 -24.60
CA TRP A 73 -13.43 -0.80 -23.79
C TRP A 73 -14.32 0.26 -23.12
N GLY A 74 -15.62 0.28 -23.41
CA GLY A 74 -16.54 1.32 -22.98
C GLY A 74 -16.65 1.48 -21.47
N ALA A 75 -16.35 0.44 -20.67
CA ALA A 75 -16.28 0.57 -19.23
C ALA A 75 -15.09 1.44 -18.77
N PHE A 76 -13.94 1.33 -19.44
CA PHE A 76 -12.80 2.21 -19.19
C PHE A 76 -13.05 3.64 -19.67
N GLU A 77 -13.73 3.82 -20.80
CA GLU A 77 -14.13 5.13 -21.30
C GLU A 77 -15.07 5.84 -20.31
N ARG A 78 -16.03 5.12 -19.73
CA ARG A 78 -16.89 5.62 -18.66
C ARG A 78 -16.11 5.94 -17.39
N ALA A 79 -15.22 5.04 -16.98
CA ALA A 79 -14.39 5.25 -15.80
C ALA A 79 -13.47 6.47 -15.95
N LEU A 80 -12.95 6.73 -17.14
CA LEU A 80 -12.10 7.89 -17.45
C LEU A 80 -12.90 9.18 -17.71
N GLY A 81 -14.25 9.10 -17.73
CA GLY A 81 -15.10 10.26 -18.01
C GLY A 81 -15.06 10.73 -19.48
N ILE A 82 -14.64 9.86 -20.42
CA ILE A 82 -14.50 10.17 -21.84
C ILE A 82 -15.82 9.86 -22.60
N ALA A 83 -16.55 8.82 -22.13
CA ALA A 83 -17.81 8.42 -22.75
C ALA A 83 -18.89 9.48 -22.53
N SER A 84 -19.68 9.76 -23.57
CA SER A 84 -20.91 10.56 -23.46
C SER A 84 -21.96 9.79 -22.64
N ALA A 85 -22.92 10.51 -22.05
CA ALA A 85 -24.03 9.89 -21.31
C ALA A 85 -24.84 8.92 -22.18
N ALA A 86 -25.05 9.23 -23.45
CA ALA A 86 -25.78 8.37 -24.40
C ALA A 86 -25.03 7.06 -24.70
N GLU A 87 -23.72 7.12 -24.92
CA GLU A 87 -22.88 5.93 -25.12
C GLU A 87 -22.81 5.07 -23.85
N ALA A 88 -22.68 5.71 -22.67
CA ALA A 88 -22.70 5.01 -21.40
C ALA A 88 -24.01 4.23 -21.21
N GLN A 89 -25.15 4.86 -21.46
CA GLN A 89 -26.48 4.23 -21.34
C GLN A 89 -26.70 3.12 -22.37
N ALA A 90 -26.21 3.28 -23.58
CA ALA A 90 -26.30 2.24 -24.64
C ALA A 90 -25.54 0.96 -24.24
N GLN A 91 -24.54 1.06 -23.38
CA GLN A 91 -23.75 -0.07 -22.84
C GLN A 91 -24.25 -0.56 -21.47
N GLY A 92 -25.39 -0.05 -21.00
CA GLY A 92 -25.95 -0.41 -19.68
C GLY A 92 -25.26 0.28 -18.50
N GLY A 93 -24.52 1.36 -18.74
CA GLY A 93 -23.92 2.18 -17.70
C GLY A 93 -24.89 3.21 -17.12
N SER A 94 -24.54 3.80 -15.98
CA SER A 94 -25.36 4.79 -15.26
C SER A 94 -25.51 6.13 -16.00
N GLY A 95 -24.69 6.41 -17.00
CA GLY A 95 -24.63 7.73 -17.65
C GLY A 95 -24.02 8.84 -16.78
N ALA A 96 -23.67 8.54 -15.53
CA ALA A 96 -22.95 9.47 -14.67
C ALA A 96 -21.48 9.54 -15.05
N SER A 97 -20.94 10.74 -15.18
CA SER A 97 -19.53 10.96 -15.44
C SER A 97 -18.75 11.01 -14.11
N LEU A 98 -17.63 10.29 -14.05
CA LEU A 98 -16.67 10.38 -12.97
C LEU A 98 -15.50 11.26 -13.43
N ASP A 99 -15.28 12.40 -12.75
CA ASP A 99 -14.02 13.13 -12.92
C ASP A 99 -12.90 12.39 -12.18
N ILE A 100 -12.38 11.33 -12.80
CA ILE A 100 -11.36 10.48 -12.18
C ILE A 100 -10.09 11.28 -11.85
N ALA A 101 -9.75 12.32 -12.62
CA ALA A 101 -8.56 13.13 -12.38
C ALA A 101 -8.69 13.92 -11.08
N LEU A 102 -9.87 14.49 -10.82
CA LEU A 102 -10.18 15.19 -9.59
C LEU A 102 -10.10 14.26 -8.38
N PHE A 103 -10.79 13.12 -8.43
CA PHE A 103 -10.82 12.15 -7.32
C PHE A 103 -9.44 11.51 -7.08
N LEU A 104 -8.68 11.24 -8.15
CA LEU A 104 -7.31 10.74 -8.05
C LEU A 104 -6.38 11.76 -7.38
N ARG A 105 -6.47 13.04 -7.80
CA ARG A 105 -5.75 14.15 -7.15
C ARG A 105 -6.08 14.21 -5.66
N ASN A 106 -7.36 14.16 -5.32
CA ASN A 106 -7.81 14.24 -3.93
C ASN A 106 -7.27 13.08 -3.10
N SER A 107 -7.32 11.84 -3.64
CA SER A 107 -6.73 10.68 -2.98
C SER A 107 -5.23 10.80 -2.80
N LEU A 108 -4.50 11.28 -3.80
CA LEU A 108 -3.06 11.52 -3.69
C LEU A 108 -2.74 12.57 -2.63
N VAL A 109 -3.44 13.72 -2.63
CA VAL A 109 -3.25 14.77 -1.63
C VAL A 109 -3.54 14.23 -0.23
N TYR A 110 -4.68 13.56 -0.05
CA TYR A 110 -5.08 12.99 1.23
C TYR A 110 -4.06 11.95 1.72
N ALA A 111 -3.82 10.90 0.92
CA ALA A 111 -2.97 9.79 1.34
C ALA A 111 -1.51 10.19 1.55
N THR A 112 -0.94 11.05 0.68
CA THR A 112 0.45 11.48 0.82
C THR A 112 0.64 12.41 2.02
N THR A 113 -0.24 13.39 2.20
CA THR A 113 -0.12 14.36 3.30
C THR A 113 -0.33 13.68 4.65
N GLN A 114 -1.35 12.82 4.76
CA GLN A 114 -1.60 12.08 6.00
C GLN A 114 -0.45 11.15 6.34
N THR A 115 0.05 10.38 5.36
CA THR A 115 1.21 9.51 5.55
C THR A 115 2.44 10.27 6.00
N PHE A 116 2.74 11.38 5.33
CA PHE A 116 3.89 12.22 5.69
C PHE A 116 3.81 12.71 7.14
N LEU A 117 2.67 13.24 7.55
CA LEU A 117 2.46 13.76 8.91
C LEU A 117 2.54 12.64 9.95
N ILE A 118 1.84 11.51 9.74
CA ILE A 118 1.89 10.35 10.64
C ILE A 118 3.34 9.88 10.82
N VAL A 119 4.07 9.68 9.73
CA VAL A 119 5.43 9.14 9.78
C VAL A 119 6.39 10.13 10.43
N LEU A 120 6.29 11.41 10.08
CA LEU A 120 7.15 12.45 10.65
C LEU A 120 6.96 12.56 12.17
N PHE A 121 5.72 12.75 12.64
CA PHE A 121 5.44 12.93 14.06
C PHE A 121 5.66 11.64 14.85
N SER A 122 5.30 10.48 14.28
CA SER A 122 5.59 9.19 14.93
C SER A 122 7.09 8.90 15.01
N ALA A 123 7.89 9.28 14.00
CA ALA A 123 9.34 9.10 14.05
C ALA A 123 10.00 10.03 15.11
N LEU A 124 9.56 11.29 15.19
CA LEU A 124 9.99 12.22 16.24
C LEU A 124 9.62 11.70 17.64
N GLY A 125 8.37 11.24 17.80
CA GLY A 125 7.92 10.61 19.04
C GLY A 125 8.71 9.34 19.37
N ALA A 126 8.92 8.45 18.39
CA ALA A 126 9.71 7.23 18.55
C ALA A 126 11.14 7.53 19.02
N TYR A 127 11.78 8.54 18.42
CA TYR A 127 13.10 9.00 18.84
C TYR A 127 13.09 9.52 20.29
N ALA A 128 12.12 10.35 20.66
CA ALA A 128 11.99 10.86 22.02
C ALA A 128 11.80 9.73 23.05
N PHE A 129 10.99 8.73 22.72
CA PHE A 129 10.76 7.57 23.61
C PHE A 129 11.88 6.52 23.58
N ALA A 130 12.68 6.45 22.51
CA ALA A 130 13.77 5.49 22.41
C ALA A 130 15.08 6.01 23.00
N ARG A 131 15.42 7.29 22.74
CA ARG A 131 16.76 7.84 22.91
C ARG A 131 16.85 8.96 23.94
N LEU A 132 15.80 9.75 24.11
CA LEU A 132 15.85 10.85 25.07
C LEU A 132 15.46 10.36 26.47
N HIS A 133 16.11 10.95 27.49
CA HIS A 133 15.84 10.66 28.89
C HIS A 133 15.05 11.81 29.51
N TRP A 134 13.82 11.53 29.92
CA TRP A 134 12.94 12.49 30.59
C TRP A 134 12.00 11.80 31.58
N ARG A 135 11.56 12.56 32.60
CA ARG A 135 10.73 12.01 33.70
C ARG A 135 9.34 11.63 33.16
N GLY A 136 8.89 10.41 33.45
CA GLY A 136 7.57 9.91 33.03
C GLY A 136 7.53 9.28 31.64
N ARG A 137 8.66 9.18 30.93
CA ARG A 137 8.75 8.63 29.57
C ARG A 137 8.02 7.30 29.41
N ASP A 138 8.31 6.34 30.27
CA ASP A 138 7.78 4.98 30.16
C ASP A 138 6.29 4.93 30.53
N LEU A 139 5.84 5.76 31.47
CA LEU A 139 4.42 5.89 31.80
C LEU A 139 3.62 6.43 30.59
N VAL A 140 4.07 7.54 30.02
CA VAL A 140 3.40 8.14 28.84
C VAL A 140 3.42 7.17 27.66
N PHE A 141 4.54 6.48 27.43
CA PHE A 141 4.61 5.46 26.38
C PHE A 141 3.60 4.33 26.59
N ASN A 142 3.48 3.81 27.82
CA ASN A 142 2.52 2.75 28.14
C ASN A 142 1.06 3.21 27.94
N ILE A 143 0.74 4.45 28.30
CA ILE A 143 -0.59 5.04 28.03
C ILE A 143 -0.85 5.09 26.51
N LEU A 144 0.13 5.54 25.71
CA LEU A 144 -0.01 5.58 24.24
C LEU A 144 -0.22 4.18 23.64
N ILE A 145 0.49 3.16 24.16
CA ILE A 145 0.29 1.79 23.71
C ILE A 145 -1.10 1.25 24.10
N THR A 146 -1.64 1.66 25.22
CA THR A 146 -3.00 1.30 25.62
C THR A 146 -4.04 1.81 24.60
N ALA A 147 -3.76 2.92 23.91
CA ALA A 147 -4.63 3.41 22.84
C ALA A 147 -4.79 2.43 21.67
N LEU A 148 -3.84 1.50 21.45
CA LEU A 148 -3.98 0.43 20.44
C LEU A 148 -5.11 -0.56 20.76
N MET A 149 -5.54 -0.65 22.01
CA MET A 149 -6.64 -1.51 22.43
C MET A 149 -8.02 -0.92 22.13
N VAL A 150 -8.07 0.38 21.81
CA VAL A 150 -9.33 1.07 21.48
C VAL A 150 -9.68 0.80 20.02
N PRO A 151 -10.78 0.10 19.71
CA PRO A 151 -11.20 -0.09 18.34
C PRO A 151 -11.51 1.26 17.68
N THR A 152 -11.01 1.47 16.47
CA THR A 152 -11.15 2.75 15.73
C THR A 152 -12.59 3.17 15.50
N VAL A 153 -13.54 2.23 15.47
CA VAL A 153 -14.96 2.53 15.30
C VAL A 153 -15.52 3.37 16.46
N PHE A 154 -14.99 3.22 17.67
CA PHE A 154 -15.44 4.01 18.84
C PHE A 154 -14.96 5.46 18.79
N THR A 155 -13.89 5.74 18.07
CA THR A 155 -13.35 7.11 17.92
C THR A 155 -13.97 7.86 16.73
N LEU A 156 -14.71 7.17 15.85
CA LEU A 156 -15.30 7.77 14.65
C LEU A 156 -16.25 8.93 14.99
N LEU A 157 -17.23 8.68 15.87
CA LEU A 157 -18.23 9.70 16.23
C LEU A 157 -17.62 10.86 17.01
N PRO A 158 -16.81 10.67 18.04
CA PRO A 158 -16.11 11.77 18.72
C PRO A 158 -15.26 12.63 17.76
N ASN A 159 -14.50 11.99 16.85
CA ASN A 159 -13.72 12.69 15.85
C ASN A 159 -14.59 13.50 14.89
N PHE A 160 -15.73 12.94 14.45
CA PHE A 160 -16.68 13.65 13.61
C PHE A 160 -17.23 14.90 14.29
N VAL A 161 -17.65 14.79 15.56
CA VAL A 161 -18.16 15.93 16.34
C VAL A 161 -17.07 16.99 16.47
N MET A 162 -15.84 16.61 16.82
CA MET A 162 -14.71 17.52 16.92
C MET A 162 -14.45 18.26 15.60
N ILE A 163 -14.41 17.57 14.47
CA ILE A 163 -14.18 18.19 13.15
C ILE A 163 -15.33 19.11 12.75
N LYS A 164 -16.58 18.72 13.07
CA LYS A 164 -17.75 19.56 12.86
C LYS A 164 -17.68 20.85 13.69
N ASP A 165 -17.36 20.75 14.98
CA ASP A 165 -17.29 21.90 15.89
C ASP A 165 -16.15 22.85 15.55
N LEU A 166 -15.07 22.32 14.96
CA LEU A 166 -13.97 23.13 14.40
C LEU A 166 -14.30 23.76 13.04
N GLY A 167 -15.46 23.48 12.45
CA GLY A 167 -15.85 23.99 11.13
C GLY A 167 -15.04 23.43 9.97
N LEU A 168 -14.43 22.23 10.14
CA LEU A 168 -13.52 21.63 9.17
C LEU A 168 -14.19 20.54 8.30
N LEU A 169 -15.52 20.38 8.39
CA LEU A 169 -16.24 19.50 7.48
C LEU A 169 -16.00 19.93 6.03
N ASN A 170 -16.01 18.97 5.14
CA ASN A 170 -15.81 19.16 3.70
C ASN A 170 -14.48 19.86 3.35
N SER A 171 -13.40 19.50 4.04
CA SER A 171 -12.06 20.03 3.81
C SER A 171 -10.97 18.95 3.95
N PHE A 172 -9.82 19.15 3.29
CA PHE A 172 -8.65 18.27 3.49
C PHE A 172 -8.15 18.32 4.94
N ALA A 173 -8.29 19.44 5.64
CA ALA A 173 -7.93 19.51 7.05
C ALA A 173 -8.80 18.56 7.90
N GLY A 174 -10.10 18.52 7.66
CA GLY A 174 -11.01 17.59 8.33
C GLY A 174 -10.72 16.12 8.01
N LEU A 175 -10.25 15.82 6.80
CA LEU A 175 -9.81 14.48 6.44
C LEU A 175 -8.54 14.05 7.19
N ILE A 176 -7.55 14.95 7.33
CA ILE A 176 -6.20 14.64 7.73
C ILE A 176 -5.99 14.74 9.25
N LEU A 177 -6.53 15.78 9.90
CA LEU A 177 -6.19 16.13 11.29
C LEU A 177 -6.45 15.01 12.30
N PRO A 178 -7.56 14.28 12.29
CA PRO A 178 -7.83 13.26 13.32
C PRO A 178 -6.82 12.13 13.36
N GLY A 179 -6.24 11.77 12.21
CA GLY A 179 -5.22 10.71 12.11
C GLY A 179 -3.81 11.23 11.80
N GLY A 180 -3.65 12.53 11.51
CA GLY A 180 -2.44 13.07 10.87
C GLY A 180 -1.27 13.36 11.80
N LEU A 181 -1.47 13.44 13.12
CA LEU A 181 -0.37 13.83 14.02
C LEU A 181 0.57 12.68 14.32
N PHE A 182 0.07 11.57 14.77
CA PHE A 182 0.83 10.32 14.93
C PHE A 182 -0.11 9.13 15.13
N GLN A 183 0.41 7.94 14.91
CA GLN A 183 -0.33 6.71 15.15
C GLN A 183 0.47 5.83 16.11
N ALA A 184 -0.20 5.30 17.14
CA ALA A 184 0.44 4.53 18.20
C ALA A 184 1.22 3.31 17.67
N PHE A 185 0.69 2.61 16.67
CA PHE A 185 1.39 1.49 16.02
C PHE A 185 2.68 1.95 15.32
N THR A 186 2.63 3.01 14.52
CA THR A 186 3.79 3.55 13.79
C THR A 186 4.86 4.03 14.77
N LEU A 187 4.46 4.74 15.83
CA LEU A 187 5.36 5.18 16.89
C LEU A 187 6.01 3.99 17.61
N PHE A 188 5.23 2.99 18.00
CA PHE A 188 5.75 1.77 18.65
C PHE A 188 6.75 1.04 17.76
N PHE A 189 6.39 0.79 16.51
CA PHE A 189 7.23 0.06 15.54
C PHE A 189 8.57 0.77 15.34
N LEU A 190 8.54 2.08 15.08
CA LEU A 190 9.75 2.87 14.87
C LEU A 190 10.61 2.94 16.16
N ARG A 191 9.99 3.07 17.35
CA ARG A 191 10.70 3.04 18.62
C ARG A 191 11.44 1.72 18.82
N GLN A 192 10.78 0.57 18.56
CA GLN A 192 11.43 -0.74 18.71
C GLN A 192 12.64 -0.88 17.80
N PHE A 193 12.55 -0.38 16.57
CA PHE A 193 13.69 -0.35 15.66
C PHE A 193 14.81 0.55 16.18
N MET A 194 14.48 1.79 16.58
CA MET A 194 15.47 2.75 17.07
C MET A 194 16.18 2.28 18.32
N LEU A 195 15.52 1.54 19.21
CA LEU A 195 16.16 0.93 20.39
C LEU A 195 17.25 -0.09 20.01
N GLY A 196 17.17 -0.72 18.85
CA GLY A 196 18.16 -1.67 18.35
C GLY A 196 19.38 -1.03 17.68
N LEU A 197 19.41 0.29 17.47
CA LEU A 197 20.57 0.98 16.89
C LEU A 197 21.68 1.15 17.95
N SER A 198 22.96 1.11 17.55
CA SER A 198 24.09 1.38 18.47
C SER A 198 24.05 2.82 18.99
N SER A 199 24.30 3.00 20.31
CA SER A 199 24.41 4.32 20.93
C SER A 199 25.72 5.02 20.62
N GLU A 200 26.77 4.29 20.26
CA GLU A 200 28.12 4.82 20.03
C GLU A 200 28.17 5.96 19.02
N ILE A 201 27.34 5.85 17.94
CA ILE A 201 27.27 6.89 16.89
C ILE A 201 26.63 8.16 17.44
N GLU A 202 25.64 8.03 18.32
CA GLU A 202 24.98 9.18 18.94
C GLU A 202 25.90 9.84 19.98
N GLU A 203 26.61 9.04 20.77
CA GLU A 203 27.58 9.52 21.76
C GLU A 203 28.71 10.30 21.09
N ALA A 204 29.26 9.79 19.98
CA ALA A 204 30.25 10.51 19.20
C ALA A 204 29.72 11.85 18.67
N ALA A 205 28.48 11.87 18.17
CA ALA A 205 27.86 13.10 17.69
C ALA A 205 27.61 14.13 18.82
N ILE A 206 27.29 13.66 20.02
CA ILE A 206 27.12 14.53 21.19
C ILE A 206 28.48 15.15 21.57
N ILE A 207 29.58 14.40 21.53
CA ILE A 207 30.94 14.90 21.79
C ILE A 207 31.29 15.98 20.75
N ASP A 208 30.86 15.82 19.48
CA ASP A 208 31.02 16.81 18.41
C ASP A 208 30.05 18.01 18.55
N GLY A 209 29.28 18.11 19.61
CA GLY A 209 28.37 19.22 19.91
C GLY A 209 27.05 19.18 19.13
N ALA A 210 26.64 18.03 18.62
CA ALA A 210 25.35 17.90 17.93
C ALA A 210 24.18 17.86 18.94
N GLY A 211 23.23 18.76 18.76
CA GLY A 211 21.97 18.73 19.51
C GLY A 211 21.00 17.62 19.04
N PRO A 212 19.97 17.27 19.88
CA PRO A 212 19.07 16.14 19.61
C PRO A 212 18.37 16.16 18.24
N LEU A 213 17.90 17.32 17.78
CA LEU A 213 17.28 17.44 16.46
C LEU A 213 18.27 17.19 15.31
N ARG A 214 19.54 17.64 15.47
CA ARG A 214 20.58 17.36 14.46
C ARG A 214 20.88 15.88 14.40
N ILE A 215 20.98 15.20 15.54
CA ILE A 215 21.18 13.75 15.67
C ILE A 215 19.99 13.03 15.00
N PHE A 216 18.76 13.43 15.32
CA PHE A 216 17.57 12.84 14.72
C PHE A 216 17.60 12.92 13.19
N PHE A 217 17.69 14.13 12.61
CA PHE A 217 17.56 14.30 11.16
C PHE A 217 18.78 13.80 10.36
N ARG A 218 20.00 13.87 10.92
CA ARG A 218 21.23 13.53 10.19
C ARG A 218 21.73 12.11 10.43
N ILE A 219 21.33 11.48 11.53
CA ILE A 219 21.84 10.16 11.92
C ILE A 219 20.69 9.15 12.03
N ILE A 220 19.77 9.35 12.97
CA ILE A 220 18.75 8.35 13.30
C ILE A 220 17.74 8.16 12.16
N LEU A 221 17.26 9.23 11.57
CA LEU A 221 16.28 9.18 10.47
C LEU A 221 16.84 8.45 9.24
N PRO A 222 18.06 8.74 8.73
CA PRO A 222 18.68 7.98 7.65
C PRO A 222 18.94 6.52 8.00
N MET A 223 19.44 6.21 9.22
CA MET A 223 19.64 4.84 9.67
C MET A 223 18.32 4.05 9.78
N SER A 224 17.22 4.74 10.02
CA SER A 224 15.87 4.16 10.12
C SER A 224 15.13 4.16 8.78
N SER A 225 15.78 4.44 7.66
CA SER A 225 15.12 4.62 6.36
C SER A 225 14.33 3.40 5.89
N ALA A 226 14.81 2.16 6.18
CA ALA A 226 14.11 0.94 5.79
C ALA A 226 12.78 0.73 6.57
N PRO A 227 12.74 0.77 7.91
CA PRO A 227 11.48 0.70 8.65
C PRO A 227 10.56 1.90 8.39
N ILE A 228 11.12 3.10 8.18
CA ILE A 228 10.32 4.28 7.79
C ILE A 228 9.64 4.05 6.44
N ALA A 229 10.35 3.54 5.43
CA ALA A 229 9.74 3.21 4.15
C ALA A 229 8.62 2.17 4.29
N THR A 230 8.81 1.17 5.15
CA THR A 230 7.80 0.13 5.41
C THR A 230 6.53 0.71 6.03
N VAL A 231 6.64 1.50 7.10
CA VAL A 231 5.45 2.11 7.72
C VAL A 231 4.83 3.18 6.82
N SER A 232 5.62 3.92 6.04
CA SER A 232 5.09 4.88 5.06
C SER A 232 4.21 4.20 4.03
N LEU A 233 4.63 3.04 3.50
CA LEU A 233 3.80 2.28 2.58
C LEU A 233 2.52 1.79 3.24
N LEU A 234 2.60 1.24 4.45
CA LEU A 234 1.42 0.77 5.18
C LEU A 234 0.43 1.90 5.44
N MET A 235 0.91 3.07 5.88
CA MET A 235 0.05 4.24 6.14
C MET A 235 -0.54 4.80 4.85
N PHE A 236 0.24 4.83 3.78
CA PHE A 236 -0.26 5.26 2.47
C PHE A 236 -1.38 4.34 1.97
N VAL A 237 -1.18 3.02 2.01
CA VAL A 237 -2.20 2.06 1.58
C VAL A 237 -3.47 2.16 2.45
N ASN A 238 -3.32 2.37 3.76
CA ASN A 238 -4.47 2.58 4.65
C ASN A 238 -5.26 3.84 4.27
N ALA A 239 -4.58 4.98 4.12
CA ALA A 239 -5.22 6.24 3.75
C ALA A 239 -5.80 6.20 2.33
N TRP A 240 -5.12 5.54 1.39
CA TRP A 240 -5.61 5.36 0.02
C TRP A 240 -6.91 4.57 -0.07
N ASN A 241 -7.06 3.55 0.77
CA ASN A 241 -8.24 2.69 0.80
C ASN A 241 -9.31 3.16 1.81
N ASP A 242 -9.08 4.27 2.50
CA ASP A 242 -10.05 4.78 3.46
C ASP A 242 -11.36 5.20 2.77
N TYR A 243 -12.45 4.71 3.31
CA TYR A 243 -13.79 4.97 2.80
C TYR A 243 -14.69 5.60 3.86
N PHE A 244 -14.64 5.07 5.08
CA PHE A 244 -15.62 5.44 6.10
C PHE A 244 -15.42 6.86 6.63
N TRP A 245 -14.17 7.24 6.91
CA TRP A 245 -13.91 8.59 7.41
C TRP A 245 -14.23 9.65 6.36
N PRO A 246 -13.76 9.56 5.12
CA PRO A 246 -14.15 10.46 4.05
C PRO A 246 -15.67 10.55 3.82
N LEU A 247 -16.38 9.41 3.91
CA LEU A 247 -17.84 9.39 3.74
C LEU A 247 -18.58 10.24 4.78
N LEU A 248 -18.05 10.28 6.01
CA LEU A 248 -18.66 11.04 7.09
C LEU A 248 -18.38 12.54 7.01
N VAL A 249 -17.17 12.93 6.58
CA VAL A 249 -16.70 14.32 6.72
C VAL A 249 -16.70 15.12 5.43
N THR A 250 -16.97 14.48 4.28
CA THR A 250 -16.99 15.16 2.98
C THR A 250 -18.35 15.06 2.29
N SER A 251 -18.77 16.15 1.66
CA SER A 251 -20.02 16.22 0.90
C SER A 251 -19.83 16.72 -0.54
N SER A 252 -18.67 17.30 -0.88
CA SER A 252 -18.34 17.86 -2.19
C SER A 252 -17.27 17.02 -2.89
N GLN A 253 -17.39 16.88 -4.20
CA GLN A 253 -16.42 16.17 -5.04
C GLN A 253 -15.02 16.79 -4.98
N ASP A 254 -14.90 18.08 -4.65
CA ASP A 254 -13.62 18.80 -4.61
C ASP A 254 -12.63 18.24 -3.58
N VAL A 255 -13.14 17.55 -2.55
CA VAL A 255 -12.35 16.99 -1.47
C VAL A 255 -12.52 15.47 -1.30
N GLN A 256 -13.53 14.88 -1.96
CA GLN A 256 -13.78 13.45 -1.87
C GLN A 256 -12.67 12.63 -2.51
N PRO A 257 -12.11 11.62 -1.83
CA PRO A 257 -11.15 10.71 -2.42
C PRO A 257 -11.80 9.72 -3.40
N LEU A 258 -10.98 9.05 -4.19
CA LEU A 258 -11.39 8.13 -5.25
C LEU A 258 -12.27 6.98 -4.75
N THR A 259 -12.05 6.51 -3.52
CA THR A 259 -12.89 5.48 -2.89
C THR A 259 -14.36 5.87 -2.83
N LEU A 260 -14.67 7.13 -2.60
CA LEU A 260 -16.04 7.66 -2.64
C LEU A 260 -16.53 7.88 -4.09
N GLY A 261 -15.64 8.39 -4.97
CA GLY A 261 -15.94 8.58 -6.38
C GLY A 261 -16.41 7.30 -7.08
N LEU A 262 -15.83 6.16 -6.72
CA LEU A 262 -16.26 4.85 -7.24
C LEU A 262 -17.73 4.53 -6.94
N GLY A 263 -18.31 5.15 -5.92
CA GLY A 263 -19.71 4.98 -5.55
C GLY A 263 -20.68 5.42 -6.63
N VAL A 264 -20.28 6.28 -7.56
CA VAL A 264 -21.11 6.74 -8.68
C VAL A 264 -21.59 5.58 -9.56
N PHE A 265 -20.76 4.54 -9.75
CA PHE A 265 -21.09 3.36 -10.52
C PHE A 265 -22.07 2.40 -9.82
N LYS A 266 -22.28 2.58 -8.50
CA LYS A 266 -23.29 1.82 -7.74
C LYS A 266 -24.69 2.41 -7.87
N GLN A 267 -24.81 3.64 -8.36
CA GLN A 267 -26.11 4.26 -8.61
C GLN A 267 -26.80 3.49 -9.74
N SER A 268 -28.12 3.35 -9.63
CA SER A 268 -28.89 2.61 -10.61
C SER A 268 -28.74 3.23 -12.00
N SER A 269 -28.39 2.40 -12.98
CA SER A 269 -28.52 2.72 -14.40
C SER A 269 -30.00 2.82 -14.78
N PRO A 270 -30.34 3.33 -15.97
CA PRO A 270 -31.73 3.31 -16.49
C PRO A 270 -32.39 1.93 -16.46
N GLN A 271 -31.57 0.85 -16.47
CA GLN A 271 -32.03 -0.53 -16.38
C GLN A 271 -32.14 -1.03 -14.91
N ALA A 272 -32.11 -0.14 -13.93
CA ALA A 272 -32.19 -0.44 -12.50
C ALA A 272 -31.09 -1.38 -11.94
N ALA A 273 -29.98 -1.56 -12.69
CA ALA A 273 -28.83 -2.35 -12.27
C ALA A 273 -27.57 -1.47 -12.11
N PRO A 274 -26.69 -1.76 -11.16
CA PRO A 274 -25.41 -1.07 -11.03
C PRO A 274 -24.53 -1.26 -12.28
N ASP A 275 -23.69 -0.27 -12.59
CA ASP A 275 -22.67 -0.41 -13.63
C ASP A 275 -21.45 -1.16 -13.08
N TRP A 276 -21.56 -2.49 -13.04
CA TRP A 276 -20.48 -3.35 -12.54
C TRP A 276 -19.24 -3.29 -13.42
N ALA A 277 -19.38 -3.19 -14.75
CA ALA A 277 -18.26 -3.08 -15.66
C ALA A 277 -17.49 -1.77 -15.43
N GLY A 278 -18.21 -0.64 -15.31
CA GLY A 278 -17.62 0.66 -15.02
C GLY A 278 -16.95 0.68 -13.64
N LEU A 279 -17.58 0.09 -12.61
CA LEU A 279 -17.01 -0.03 -11.28
C LEU A 279 -15.69 -0.83 -11.30
N MET A 280 -15.65 -1.96 -12.01
CA MET A 280 -14.43 -2.79 -12.09
C MET A 280 -13.34 -2.10 -12.90
N ALA A 281 -13.65 -1.39 -13.96
CA ALA A 281 -12.68 -0.59 -14.70
C ALA A 281 -12.10 0.53 -13.84
N ALA A 282 -12.93 1.27 -13.12
CA ALA A 282 -12.50 2.32 -12.21
C ALA A 282 -11.69 1.76 -11.02
N ALA A 283 -12.04 0.58 -10.50
CA ALA A 283 -11.25 -0.10 -9.46
C ALA A 283 -9.85 -0.52 -9.95
N LEU A 284 -9.71 -0.98 -11.20
CA LEU A 284 -8.40 -1.27 -11.80
C LEU A 284 -7.56 0.00 -11.93
N ILE A 285 -8.15 1.11 -12.36
CA ILE A 285 -7.45 2.40 -12.43
C ILE A 285 -7.03 2.85 -11.03
N ALA A 286 -7.91 2.70 -10.03
CA ALA A 286 -7.62 3.03 -8.64
C ALA A 286 -6.51 2.16 -8.02
N ALA A 287 -6.30 0.94 -8.51
CA ALA A 287 -5.23 0.07 -8.06
C ALA A 287 -3.84 0.46 -8.63
N LEU A 288 -3.78 1.16 -9.77
CA LEU A 288 -2.52 1.47 -10.45
C LEU A 288 -1.50 2.22 -9.57
N PRO A 289 -1.86 3.29 -8.82
CA PRO A 289 -0.90 3.99 -7.97
C PRO A 289 -0.28 3.09 -6.90
N ILE A 290 -1.07 2.23 -6.26
CA ILE A 290 -0.57 1.27 -5.26
C ILE A 290 0.38 0.27 -5.92
N LEU A 291 0.03 -0.27 -7.10
CA LEU A 291 0.88 -1.20 -7.84
C LEU A 291 2.21 -0.54 -8.25
N LEU A 292 2.17 0.70 -8.72
CA LEU A 292 3.37 1.46 -9.07
C LEU A 292 4.28 1.68 -7.86
N ILE A 293 3.72 2.06 -6.70
CA ILE A 293 4.46 2.20 -5.46
C ILE A 293 5.07 0.86 -5.04
N PHE A 294 4.32 -0.23 -5.13
CA PHE A 294 4.81 -1.56 -4.78
C PHE A 294 5.95 -2.01 -5.70
N VAL A 295 5.86 -1.80 -7.01
CA VAL A 295 6.93 -2.11 -7.97
C VAL A 295 8.18 -1.26 -7.69
N ALA A 296 8.01 0.03 -7.38
CA ALA A 296 9.12 0.95 -7.12
C ALA A 296 9.84 0.64 -5.79
N PHE A 297 9.10 0.30 -4.74
CA PHE A 297 9.62 0.17 -3.37
C PHE A 297 9.65 -1.26 -2.84
N GLY A 298 9.03 -2.23 -3.52
CA GLY A 298 8.86 -3.61 -3.05
C GLY A 298 10.17 -4.31 -2.69
N LYS A 299 11.24 -4.11 -3.47
CA LYS A 299 12.58 -4.66 -3.17
C LYS A 299 13.15 -4.12 -1.85
N ARG A 300 12.93 -2.85 -1.53
CA ARG A 300 13.39 -2.24 -0.26
C ARG A 300 12.63 -2.80 0.93
N ILE A 301 11.33 -3.04 0.77
CA ILE A 301 10.45 -3.59 1.79
C ILE A 301 10.85 -5.04 2.11
N VAL A 302 11.00 -5.89 1.08
CA VAL A 302 11.41 -7.29 1.27
C VAL A 302 12.77 -7.40 1.95
N ASN A 303 13.73 -6.56 1.57
CA ASN A 303 15.05 -6.54 2.18
C ASN A 303 15.03 -6.06 3.64
N SER A 304 14.11 -5.16 4.03
CA SER A 304 13.99 -4.67 5.41
C SER A 304 13.46 -5.74 6.37
N ILE A 305 12.63 -6.65 5.87
CA ILE A 305 12.06 -7.77 6.66
C ILE A 305 13.08 -8.92 6.80
N GLY A 306 13.93 -9.10 5.80
CA GLY A 306 14.92 -10.20 5.75
C GLY A 306 16.12 -10.04 6.70
N PHE A 307 16.42 -8.82 7.18
CA PHE A 307 17.60 -8.57 8.03
C PHE A 307 17.50 -9.08 9.48
N ASN A 308 16.32 -9.47 9.96
CA ASN A 308 16.11 -9.93 11.33
C ASN A 308 16.04 -11.45 11.50
N GLY A 309 16.33 -12.24 10.46
CA GLY A 309 16.11 -13.70 10.47
C GLY A 309 17.37 -14.59 10.47
N LEU A 310 18.57 -14.03 10.32
CA LEU A 310 19.81 -14.84 10.27
C LEU A 310 20.94 -14.13 11.02
N LYS A 311 20.99 -14.29 12.33
CA LYS A 311 22.20 -14.31 13.14
C LYS A 311 22.08 -15.43 14.15
#